data_71cb7b2ff9c2ca81e7b2e18c567b5b6c
#
_entry.id   71cb7b2ff9c2ca81e7b2e18c567b5b6c
#
_cell.length_a   1.000
_cell.length_b   1.000
_cell.length_c   1.000
_cell.angle_alpha   90.00
_cell.angle_beta   90.00
_cell.angle_gamma   90.00
#
_symmetry.space_group_name_H-M   'P 1'
#
loop_
_entity.id
_entity.type
_entity.pdbx_description
1 polymer ?
#
loop_
_entity_poly.entity_id
_entity_poly.type
_entity_poly.pdbx_seq_one_letter_code
_entity_poly.pdbx_strand_id
1 'polypeptide(L)'
;MKEVIAVVRINMMNQTKQALTDCGVDAFFVHEAHGRGKGFVNPQVLEGVERGYEEAAALLGEKGKLYPKRMVTIVVPDDQVKCVVETIIGTNQTGMPGDGKVFVVPIADAVRVRTGEVGAKSIA
;
A
#
# COMPACT_ATOMS: atom_id res chain seq x y z
N MET A 1 -15.14 -10.98 -3.69
CA MET A 1 -13.70 -10.91 -4.01
C MET A 1 -13.31 -9.46 -4.28
N LYS A 2 -12.26 -9.00 -3.63
CA LYS A 2 -11.80 -7.61 -3.74
C LYS A 2 -10.31 -7.58 -4.02
N GLU A 3 -9.87 -6.54 -4.72
CA GLU A 3 -8.47 -6.19 -4.82
C GLU A 3 -8.17 -5.08 -3.80
N VAL A 4 -7.19 -5.31 -2.95
CA VAL A 4 -6.68 -4.30 -2.02
C VAL A 4 -5.37 -3.79 -2.60
N ILE A 5 -5.32 -2.50 -2.90
CA ILE A 5 -4.13 -1.84 -3.45
C ILE A 5 -3.62 -0.89 -2.37
N ALA A 6 -2.42 -1.14 -1.86
CA ALA A 6 -1.81 -0.29 -0.84
C ALA A 6 -0.54 0.36 -1.39
N VAL A 7 -0.44 1.68 -1.23
CA VAL A 7 0.78 2.42 -1.56
C VAL A 7 1.46 2.76 -0.25
N VAL A 8 2.68 2.28 -0.06
CA VAL A 8 3.42 2.43 1.20
C VAL A 8 4.84 2.91 0.95
N ARG A 9 5.51 3.35 2.02
CA ARG A 9 6.93 3.73 1.95
C ARG A 9 7.79 2.51 1.65
N ILE A 10 8.86 2.73 0.90
CA ILE A 10 9.82 1.67 0.55
C ILE A 10 10.35 0.98 1.81
N ASN A 11 10.73 1.75 2.82
CA ASN A 11 11.31 1.22 4.05
C ASN A 11 10.31 0.46 4.93
N MET A 12 9.02 0.51 4.62
CA MET A 12 7.99 -0.24 5.34
C MET A 12 7.56 -1.52 4.62
N MET A 13 8.14 -1.80 3.46
CA MET A 13 7.69 -2.93 2.65
C MET A 13 7.94 -4.27 3.32
N ASN A 14 9.10 -4.45 3.96
CA ASN A 14 9.41 -5.73 4.62
C ASN A 14 8.48 -6.00 5.80
N GLN A 15 8.21 -4.98 6.63
CA GLN A 15 7.28 -5.10 7.75
C GLN A 15 5.87 -5.37 7.25
N THR A 16 5.46 -4.73 6.15
CA THR A 16 4.14 -4.93 5.56
C THR A 16 3.98 -6.35 5.03
N LYS A 17 4.98 -6.87 4.34
CA LYS A 17 4.98 -8.26 3.86
C LYS A 17 4.85 -9.24 5.02
N GLN A 18 5.62 -9.05 6.08
CA GLN A 18 5.58 -9.93 7.24
C GLN A 18 4.23 -9.88 7.92
N ALA A 19 3.67 -8.68 8.11
CA ALA A 19 2.37 -8.52 8.75
C ALA A 19 1.24 -9.17 7.93
N LEU A 20 1.29 -9.07 6.62
CA LEU A 20 0.32 -9.72 5.74
C LEU A 20 0.42 -11.25 5.85
N THR A 21 1.63 -11.79 5.84
CA THR A 21 1.86 -13.23 6.02
C THR A 21 1.32 -13.69 7.37
N ASP A 22 1.56 -12.92 8.43
CA ASP A 22 1.08 -13.25 9.77
C ASP A 22 -0.44 -13.22 9.88
N CYS A 23 -1.12 -12.43 9.07
CA CYS A 23 -2.59 -12.42 9.03
C CYS A 23 -3.18 -13.43 8.04
N GLY A 24 -2.36 -14.29 7.47
CA GLY A 24 -2.82 -15.38 6.60
C GLY A 24 -2.84 -15.07 5.11
N VAL A 25 -2.22 -13.98 4.69
CA VAL A 25 -2.12 -13.60 3.28
C VAL A 25 -0.73 -13.92 2.76
N ASP A 26 -0.63 -14.97 1.97
CA ASP A 26 0.66 -15.43 1.44
C ASP A 26 0.93 -14.98 0.01
N ALA A 27 -0.11 -14.61 -0.73
CA ALA A 27 0.00 -14.27 -2.14
C ALA A 27 -0.31 -12.79 -2.38
N PHE A 28 0.63 -12.06 -2.94
CA PHE A 28 0.47 -10.66 -3.29
C PHE A 28 1.50 -10.27 -4.36
N PHE A 29 1.25 -9.14 -5.01
CA PHE A 29 2.20 -8.54 -5.94
C PHE A 29 2.77 -7.26 -5.36
N VAL A 30 4.02 -6.97 -5.69
CA VAL A 30 4.68 -5.72 -5.31
C VAL A 30 5.17 -5.03 -6.57
N HIS A 31 4.87 -3.75 -6.68
CA HIS A 31 5.28 -2.93 -7.81
C HIS A 31 6.03 -1.70 -7.31
N GLU A 32 6.93 -1.21 -8.14
CA GLU A 32 7.49 0.12 -7.94
C GLU A 32 6.48 1.15 -8.46
N ALA A 33 6.33 2.24 -7.70
CA ALA A 33 5.44 3.32 -8.08
C ALA A 33 6.06 4.66 -7.74
N HIS A 34 5.61 5.72 -8.39
CA HIS A 34 6.05 7.08 -8.11
C HIS A 34 4.82 7.94 -7.96
N GLY A 35 4.76 8.72 -6.88
CA GLY A 35 3.61 9.56 -6.63
C GLY A 35 3.87 10.59 -5.54
N ARG A 36 2.90 11.46 -5.32
CA ARG A 36 2.92 12.41 -4.22
C ARG A 36 1.50 12.66 -3.74
N GLY A 37 1.37 12.95 -2.44
CA GLY A 37 0.09 13.29 -1.85
C GLY A 37 -0.11 14.80 -1.73
N LYS A 38 -1.33 15.19 -1.40
CA LYS A 38 -1.71 16.58 -1.17
C LYS A 38 -0.94 17.21 0.00
N GLY A 39 -0.62 16.41 1.02
CA GLY A 39 0.03 16.90 2.24
C GLY A 39 1.37 17.58 2.01
N PHE A 40 1.96 17.37 0.86
CA PHE A 40 3.28 17.90 0.55
C PHE A 40 3.33 19.40 0.26
N VAL A 41 2.18 20.06 0.17
CA VAL A 41 2.10 21.49 -0.09
C VAL A 41 1.54 22.29 1.10
N ASN A 42 1.47 21.68 2.29
CA ASN A 42 0.93 22.32 3.48
C ASN A 42 2.00 22.49 4.58
N PRO A 43 1.71 23.23 5.67
CA PRO A 43 2.68 23.47 6.74
C PRO A 43 3.23 22.22 7.42
N GLN A 44 2.49 21.12 7.39
CA GLN A 44 2.95 19.85 7.96
C GLN A 44 4.18 19.29 7.24
N VAL A 45 4.32 19.61 5.96
CA VAL A 45 5.50 19.23 5.17
C VAL A 45 6.74 19.93 5.72
N LEU A 46 6.63 21.22 6.05
CA LEU A 46 7.72 21.97 6.67
C LEU A 46 8.13 21.35 8.00
N GLU A 47 7.16 21.00 8.84
CA GLU A 47 7.44 20.30 10.09
C GLU A 47 8.14 18.97 9.84
N GLY A 48 7.69 18.23 8.82
CA GLY A 48 8.30 16.97 8.43
C GLY A 48 9.77 17.13 8.06
N VAL A 49 10.10 18.17 7.30
CA VAL A 49 11.49 18.50 6.94
C VAL A 49 12.32 18.80 8.18
N GLU A 50 11.80 19.63 9.07
CA GLU A 50 12.46 19.98 10.33
C GLU A 50 12.73 18.78 11.21
N ARG A 51 11.85 17.76 11.15
CA ARG A 51 11.98 16.51 11.89
C ARG A 51 12.83 15.46 11.15
N GLY A 52 13.30 15.77 9.94
CA GLY A 52 14.13 14.89 9.15
C GLY A 52 13.38 13.84 8.32
N TYR A 53 12.10 14.05 8.03
CA TYR A 53 11.37 13.18 7.12
C TYR A 53 11.84 13.38 5.69
N GLU A 54 12.43 12.35 5.12
CA GLU A 54 13.04 12.36 3.80
C GLU A 54 12.09 12.78 2.69
N GLU A 55 10.86 12.29 2.72
CA GLU A 55 9.84 12.60 1.71
C GLU A 55 9.52 14.09 1.67
N ALA A 56 9.38 14.69 2.83
CA ALA A 56 9.11 16.13 2.92
C ALA A 56 10.28 16.94 2.40
N ALA A 57 11.52 16.57 2.76
CA ALA A 57 12.72 17.23 2.28
C ALA A 57 12.86 17.19 0.76
N ALA A 58 12.61 16.03 0.17
CA ALA A 58 12.67 15.83 -1.27
C ALA A 58 11.68 16.73 -2.01
N LEU A 59 10.47 16.91 -1.46
CA LEU A 59 9.45 17.76 -2.08
C LEU A 59 9.77 19.25 -2.01
N LEU A 60 10.28 19.72 -0.90
CA LEU A 60 10.64 21.12 -0.77
C LEU A 60 11.82 21.46 -1.68
N GLY A 61 12.73 20.49 -1.89
CA GLY A 61 13.87 20.69 -2.78
C GLY A 61 13.53 20.70 -4.26
N GLU A 62 12.50 19.94 -4.65
CA GLU A 62 12.12 19.78 -6.05
C GLU A 62 10.61 19.79 -6.21
N LYS A 63 10.05 20.97 -6.40
CA LYS A 63 8.63 21.16 -6.58
C LYS A 63 8.12 20.38 -7.81
N GLY A 64 7.14 19.53 -7.60
CA GLY A 64 6.57 18.70 -8.67
C GLY A 64 7.21 17.34 -8.82
N LYS A 65 8.27 17.02 -8.09
CA LYS A 65 8.89 15.70 -8.13
C LYS A 65 7.98 14.64 -7.54
N LEU A 66 8.02 13.47 -8.14
CA LEU A 66 7.35 12.29 -7.62
C LEU A 66 8.30 11.48 -6.74
N TYR A 67 7.76 10.85 -5.70
CA TYR A 67 8.55 9.98 -4.85
C TYR A 67 8.48 8.56 -5.27
N PRO A 68 9.55 7.79 -5.05
CA PRO A 68 9.45 6.34 -5.15
C PRO A 68 8.65 5.78 -3.97
N LYS A 69 7.70 4.92 -4.29
CA LYS A 69 6.87 4.19 -3.34
C LYS A 69 6.85 2.71 -3.71
N ARG A 70 6.26 1.90 -2.87
CA ARG A 70 5.91 0.52 -3.20
C ARG A 70 4.41 0.36 -3.22
N MET A 71 3.91 -0.35 -4.22
CA MET A 71 2.50 -0.66 -4.33
C MET A 71 2.31 -2.15 -4.15
N VAL A 72 1.49 -2.54 -3.17
CA VAL A 72 1.15 -3.93 -2.89
C VAL A 72 -0.25 -4.18 -3.37
N THR A 73 -0.42 -5.22 -4.18
CA THR A 73 -1.73 -5.61 -4.70
C THR A 73 -2.07 -7.01 -4.19
N ILE A 74 -3.23 -7.12 -3.55
CA ILE A 74 -3.68 -8.37 -2.94
C ILE A 74 -5.12 -8.60 -3.37
N VAL A 75 -5.44 -9.82 -3.83
CA VAL A 75 -6.82 -10.20 -4.13
C VAL A 75 -7.26 -11.20 -3.07
N VAL A 76 -8.34 -10.87 -2.36
CA VAL A 76 -8.83 -11.68 -1.24
C VAL A 76 -10.36 -11.82 -1.29
N PRO A 77 -10.91 -12.85 -0.62
CA PRO A 77 -12.36 -12.93 -0.40
C PRO A 77 -12.85 -11.73 0.41
N ASP A 78 -14.12 -11.38 0.26
CA ASP A 78 -14.71 -10.21 0.92
C ASP A 78 -14.53 -10.24 2.43
N ASP A 79 -14.59 -11.41 3.06
CA ASP A 79 -14.47 -11.54 4.52
C ASP A 79 -13.05 -11.33 5.06
N GLN A 80 -12.04 -11.27 4.20
CA GLN A 80 -10.67 -10.99 4.59
C GLN A 80 -10.24 -9.54 4.40
N VAL A 81 -11.05 -8.74 3.70
CA VAL A 81 -10.69 -7.35 3.38
C VAL A 81 -10.40 -6.53 4.64
N LYS A 82 -11.27 -6.64 5.64
CA LYS A 82 -11.10 -5.87 6.89
C LYS A 82 -9.77 -6.19 7.56
N CYS A 83 -9.43 -7.45 7.70
CA CYS A 83 -8.18 -7.88 8.32
C CYS A 83 -6.97 -7.34 7.56
N VAL A 84 -6.99 -7.45 6.23
CA VAL A 84 -5.90 -6.97 5.37
C VAL A 84 -5.72 -5.45 5.51
N VAL A 85 -6.81 -4.70 5.41
CA VAL A 85 -6.76 -3.23 5.50
C VAL A 85 -6.26 -2.78 6.88
N GLU A 86 -6.79 -3.35 7.96
CA GLU A 86 -6.37 -3.03 9.32
C GLU A 86 -4.91 -3.37 9.55
N THR A 87 -4.43 -4.47 9.00
CA THR A 87 -3.04 -4.89 9.09
C THR A 87 -2.11 -3.88 8.40
N ILE A 88 -2.47 -3.44 7.20
CA ILE A 88 -1.68 -2.45 6.46
C ILE A 88 -1.66 -1.12 7.21
N ILE A 89 -2.79 -0.66 7.72
CA ILE A 89 -2.87 0.58 8.51
C ILE A 89 -2.00 0.46 9.75
N GLY A 90 -2.16 -0.59 10.52
CA GLY A 90 -1.42 -0.79 11.77
C GLY A 90 0.10 -0.82 11.57
N THR A 91 0.56 -1.34 10.43
CA THR A 91 1.97 -1.42 10.13
C THR A 91 2.55 -0.08 9.68
N ASN A 92 1.78 0.71 8.92
CA ASN A 92 2.30 1.87 8.18
C ASN A 92 1.93 3.23 8.77
N GLN A 93 0.94 3.29 9.65
CA GLN A 93 0.42 4.56 10.17
C GLN A 93 1.43 5.23 11.12
N THR A 94 1.87 6.43 10.79
CA THR A 94 2.71 7.28 11.65
C THR A 94 2.03 8.59 12.01
N GLY A 95 0.96 8.96 11.28
CA GLY A 95 0.29 10.25 11.42
C GLY A 95 0.93 11.36 10.59
N MET A 96 1.99 11.05 9.85
CA MET A 96 2.70 12.02 9.01
C MET A 96 2.36 11.86 7.54
N PRO A 97 2.49 12.93 6.72
CA PRO A 97 2.37 12.79 5.28
C PRO A 97 3.33 11.74 4.74
N GLY A 98 2.86 10.97 3.77
CA GLY A 98 3.66 9.90 3.18
C GLY A 98 3.32 8.50 3.70
N ASP A 99 2.45 8.37 4.71
CA ASP A 99 2.06 7.05 5.25
C ASP A 99 1.46 6.14 4.18
N GLY A 100 0.83 6.73 3.17
CA GLY A 100 0.28 5.96 2.07
C GLY A 100 -1.24 5.97 2.01
N LYS A 101 -1.77 5.09 1.18
CA LYS A 101 -3.19 4.99 0.95
C LYS A 101 -3.57 3.56 0.56
N VAL A 102 -4.77 3.17 0.91
CA VAL A 102 -5.31 1.86 0.56
C VAL A 102 -6.57 2.07 -0.26
N PHE A 103 -6.64 1.39 -1.40
CA PHE A 103 -7.84 1.34 -2.25
C PHE A 103 -8.41 -0.06 -2.22
N VAL A 104 -9.73 -0.18 -2.17
CA VAL A 104 -10.43 -1.46 -2.24
C VAL A 104 -11.31 -1.45 -3.47
N VAL A 105 -11.08 -2.39 -4.37
CA VAL A 105 -11.73 -2.44 -5.68
C VAL A 105 -12.46 -3.78 -5.83
N PRO A 106 -13.74 -3.78 -6.27
CA PRO A 106 -14.42 -5.03 -6.58
C PRO A 106 -13.74 -5.75 -7.74
N ILE A 107 -13.58 -7.06 -7.59
CA ILE A 107 -13.09 -7.95 -8.65
C ILE A 107 -14.26 -8.79 -9.15
N ALA A 108 -14.54 -8.71 -10.45
CA ALA A 108 -15.65 -9.42 -11.06
C ALA A 108 -15.40 -10.94 -11.11
N ASP A 109 -14.19 -11.33 -11.45
CA ASP A 109 -13.80 -12.74 -11.52
C ASP A 109 -12.28 -12.89 -11.50
N ALA A 110 -11.81 -14.09 -11.20
CA ALA A 110 -10.41 -14.46 -11.27
C ALA A 110 -10.31 -15.89 -11.80
N VAL A 111 -9.27 -16.17 -12.57
CA VAL A 111 -9.04 -17.49 -13.16
C VAL A 111 -7.61 -17.91 -12.90
N ARG A 112 -7.43 -19.10 -12.35
CA ARG A 112 -6.09 -19.65 -12.16
C ARG A 112 -5.61 -20.26 -13.47
N VAL A 113 -4.53 -19.72 -14.01
CA VAL A 113 -4.02 -20.18 -15.31
C VAL A 113 -3.63 -21.66 -15.29
N ARG A 114 -2.98 -22.10 -14.22
CA ARG A 114 -2.51 -23.49 -14.13
C ARG A 114 -3.63 -24.53 -14.17
N THR A 115 -4.79 -24.23 -13.57
CA THR A 115 -5.86 -25.21 -13.39
C THR A 115 -7.14 -24.87 -14.14
N GLY A 116 -7.30 -23.61 -14.58
CA GLY A 116 -8.55 -23.12 -15.15
C GLY A 116 -9.66 -22.88 -14.12
N GLU A 117 -9.38 -23.03 -12.83
CA GLU A 117 -10.37 -22.76 -11.78
C GLU A 117 -10.76 -21.28 -11.77
N VAL A 118 -12.05 -21.03 -11.52
CA VAL A 118 -12.61 -19.67 -11.55
C VAL A 118 -13.20 -19.28 -10.20
N GLY A 119 -13.36 -17.98 -9.98
CA GLY A 119 -14.00 -17.44 -8.78
C GLY A 119 -13.13 -17.60 -7.53
N ALA A 120 -13.78 -17.81 -6.38
CA ALA A 120 -13.11 -17.90 -5.08
C ALA A 120 -12.05 -19.01 -5.02
N LYS A 121 -12.24 -20.09 -5.74
CA LYS A 121 -11.28 -21.20 -5.78
C LYS A 121 -9.96 -20.80 -6.44
N SER A 122 -9.99 -19.84 -7.35
CA SER A 122 -8.79 -19.41 -8.09
C SER A 122 -7.81 -18.63 -7.22
N ILE A 123 -8.29 -18.06 -6.12
CA ILE A 123 -7.49 -17.27 -5.19
C ILE A 123 -7.27 -17.96 -3.83
N ALA A 124 -7.79 -19.16 -3.69
CA ALA A 124 -7.61 -19.93 -2.45
C ALA A 124 -6.20 -20.51 -2.32
#